data_687b9407ba633deef1341df93c54dee8
#
_entry.id   687b9407ba633deef1341df93c54dee8
#
_cell.length_a   1.000
_cell.length_b   1.000
_cell.length_c   1.000
_cell.angle_alpha   90.00
_cell.angle_beta   90.00
_cell.angle_gamma   90.00
#
_symmetry.space_group_name_H-M   'P 1'
#
loop_
_entity.id
_entity.type
_entity.pdbx_description
1 polymer ?
#
loop_
_entity_poly.entity_id
_entity_poly.type
_entity_poly.pdbx_seq_one_letter_code
_entity_poly.pdbx_strand_id
1 'polypeptide(L)'
;MNAVRWEKARFWRILSPRFAGAPLSGEGAARHGGRWNRPGQPALYLPCDIETAFAEYQQEMGVRPGTFVAYEVSNATIVDLADAATRRSVGLKAADLTAPWKPIAWVDKLEPATWRAADRLLAASDGARVPSAAWPGGFNLVLWRWNQADGARVSFHDPLNDLAP
;
A
#
# COMPACT_ATOMS: atom_id res chain seq x y z
N MET A 1 7.09 7.87 17.41
CA MET A 1 6.59 7.02 16.33
C MET A 1 6.50 5.59 16.85
N ASN A 2 5.31 5.01 16.90
CA ASN A 2 5.12 3.69 17.49
C ASN A 2 5.02 2.67 16.35
N ALA A 3 6.09 1.92 16.11
CA ALA A 3 6.10 0.82 15.15
C ALA A 3 5.79 -0.49 15.88
N VAL A 4 4.92 -1.31 15.33
CA VAL A 4 4.52 -2.60 15.87
C VAL A 4 4.99 -3.71 14.94
N ARG A 5 5.54 -4.78 15.51
CA ARG A 5 5.89 -5.97 14.74
C ARG A 5 4.64 -6.82 14.54
N TRP A 6 4.33 -7.10 13.29
CA TRP A 6 3.26 -8.02 12.91
C TRP A 6 3.85 -9.40 12.63
N GLU A 7 3.36 -10.40 13.35
CA GLU A 7 3.86 -11.76 13.16
C GLU A 7 3.24 -12.43 11.94
N LYS A 8 1.93 -12.25 11.74
CA LYS A 8 1.20 -12.81 10.60
C LYS A 8 -0.12 -12.08 10.39
N ALA A 9 -0.39 -11.68 9.15
CA ALA A 9 -1.67 -11.07 8.76
C ALA A 9 -2.02 -11.38 7.30
N ARG A 10 -3.32 -11.47 7.00
CA ARG A 10 -3.84 -11.72 5.65
C ARG A 10 -4.37 -10.43 5.05
N PHE A 11 -4.10 -10.29 3.75
CA PHE A 11 -4.53 -9.16 2.94
C PHE A 11 -5.05 -9.63 1.59
N TRP A 12 -5.61 -8.70 0.82
CA TRP A 12 -6.19 -8.97 -0.48
C TRP A 12 -5.68 -7.96 -1.50
N ARG A 13 -5.67 -8.35 -2.77
CA ARG A 13 -5.37 -7.42 -3.85
C ARG A 13 -6.07 -7.90 -5.11
N ILE A 14 -6.55 -6.97 -5.91
CA ILE A 14 -6.98 -7.27 -7.28
C ILE A 14 -5.85 -6.87 -8.22
N LEU A 15 -5.34 -7.85 -8.95
CA LEU A 15 -4.34 -7.65 -9.99
C LEU A 15 -5.04 -7.45 -11.33
N SER A 16 -4.68 -6.40 -12.06
CA SER A 16 -5.07 -6.32 -13.46
C SER A 16 -4.39 -7.43 -14.26
N PRO A 17 -4.99 -7.91 -15.38
CA PRO A 17 -4.41 -9.00 -16.18
C PRO A 17 -2.96 -8.75 -16.57
N ARG A 18 -2.60 -7.49 -16.86
CA ARG A 18 -1.23 -7.06 -17.18
C ARG A 18 -0.19 -7.42 -16.12
N PHE A 19 -0.59 -7.43 -14.84
CA PHE A 19 0.32 -7.60 -13.70
C PHE A 19 0.09 -8.90 -12.93
N ALA A 20 -0.83 -9.76 -13.43
CA ALA A 20 -1.17 -11.00 -12.73
C ALA A 20 0.03 -11.95 -12.61
N GLY A 21 0.90 -12.01 -13.62
CA GLY A 21 2.12 -12.83 -13.60
C GLY A 21 3.24 -12.32 -12.67
N ALA A 22 3.08 -11.18 -12.01
CA ALA A 22 4.07 -10.62 -11.08
C ALA A 22 3.42 -10.08 -9.79
N PRO A 23 2.73 -10.94 -9.00
CA PRO A 23 1.90 -10.51 -7.88
C PRO A 23 2.68 -9.83 -6.75
N LEU A 24 3.97 -10.09 -6.62
CA LEU A 24 4.85 -9.45 -5.62
C LEU A 24 5.62 -8.24 -6.15
N SER A 25 5.37 -7.83 -7.40
CA SER A 25 6.05 -6.68 -7.98
C SER A 25 5.50 -5.35 -7.45
N GLY A 26 6.40 -4.46 -7.04
CA GLY A 26 6.12 -3.06 -6.73
C GLY A 26 6.40 -2.09 -7.88
N GLU A 27 6.75 -2.61 -9.08
CA GLU A 27 7.17 -1.78 -10.22
C GLU A 27 6.08 -0.83 -10.72
N GLY A 28 4.82 -1.26 -10.71
CA GLY A 28 3.71 -0.40 -11.11
C GLY A 28 3.64 0.87 -10.24
N ALA A 29 3.78 0.72 -8.92
CA ALA A 29 3.85 1.84 -7.99
C ALA A 29 5.14 2.65 -8.18
N ALA A 30 6.28 2.00 -8.41
CA ALA A 30 7.54 2.70 -8.67
C ALA A 30 7.49 3.53 -9.95
N ARG A 31 6.82 3.04 -11.00
CA ARG A 31 6.74 3.73 -12.29
C ARG A 31 5.85 4.96 -12.25
N HIS A 32 4.73 4.87 -11.58
CA HIS A 32 3.69 5.93 -11.64
C HIS A 32 3.53 6.73 -10.36
N GLY A 33 4.17 6.31 -9.28
CA GLY A 33 3.87 6.81 -7.93
C GLY A 33 2.53 6.30 -7.42
N GLY A 34 2.27 6.54 -6.16
CA GLY A 34 1.02 6.27 -5.48
C GLY A 34 0.82 7.30 -4.36
N ARG A 35 -0.29 7.19 -3.62
CA ARG A 35 -0.54 8.08 -2.49
C ARG A 35 0.60 8.04 -1.46
N TRP A 36 1.19 6.87 -1.23
CA TRP A 36 2.20 6.61 -0.20
C TRP A 36 3.59 6.28 -0.74
N ASN A 37 3.84 6.54 -2.00
CA ASN A 37 5.17 6.41 -2.59
C ASN A 37 5.34 7.38 -3.75
N ARG A 38 6.51 7.99 -3.84
CA ARG A 38 6.88 8.79 -5.01
C ARG A 38 7.30 7.91 -6.19
N PRO A 39 7.31 8.43 -7.42
CA PRO A 39 7.95 7.72 -8.55
C PRO A 39 9.40 7.33 -8.23
N GLY A 40 9.80 6.15 -8.65
CA GLY A 40 11.10 5.55 -8.35
C GLY A 40 11.12 4.70 -7.07
N GLN A 41 10.12 4.85 -6.17
CA GLN A 41 10.02 4.09 -4.94
C GLN A 41 9.04 2.93 -5.12
N PRO A 42 9.48 1.65 -5.06
CA PRO A 42 8.57 0.51 -5.08
C PRO A 42 7.62 0.51 -3.87
N ALA A 43 6.40 0.06 -4.09
CA ALA A 43 5.44 -0.16 -3.01
C ALA A 43 4.44 -1.26 -3.35
N LEU A 44 4.05 -2.06 -2.35
CA LEU A 44 2.90 -2.95 -2.40
C LEU A 44 1.76 -2.35 -1.59
N TYR A 45 0.61 -2.21 -2.23
CA TYR A 45 -0.64 -1.80 -1.59
C TYR A 45 -1.51 -3.03 -1.39
N LEU A 46 -1.77 -3.37 -0.15
CA LEU A 46 -2.47 -4.59 0.26
C LEU A 46 -3.68 -4.23 1.12
N PRO A 47 -4.88 -4.14 0.53
CA PRO A 47 -6.14 -3.93 1.25
C PRO A 47 -6.43 -5.00 2.30
N CYS A 48 -7.06 -4.60 3.43
CA CYS A 48 -7.33 -5.46 4.57
C CYS A 48 -8.39 -6.54 4.30
N ASP A 49 -9.29 -6.28 3.37
CA ASP A 49 -10.43 -7.14 3.03
C ASP A 49 -10.80 -7.02 1.54
N ILE A 50 -11.74 -7.84 1.12
CA ILE A 50 -12.18 -7.93 -0.29
C ILE A 50 -12.92 -6.65 -0.71
N GLU A 51 -13.74 -6.08 0.17
CA GLU A 51 -14.51 -4.85 -0.08
C GLU A 51 -13.57 -3.67 -0.31
N THR A 52 -12.57 -3.52 0.54
CA THR A 52 -11.54 -2.50 0.37
C THR A 52 -10.74 -2.72 -0.90
N ALA A 53 -10.36 -3.97 -1.21
CA ALA A 53 -9.63 -4.29 -2.44
C ALA A 53 -10.43 -3.93 -3.69
N PHE A 54 -11.72 -4.20 -3.69
CA PHE A 54 -12.61 -3.88 -4.79
C PHE A 54 -12.78 -2.37 -4.96
N ALA A 55 -13.03 -1.65 -3.87
CA ALA A 55 -13.16 -0.20 -3.90
C ALA A 55 -11.87 0.49 -4.39
N GLU A 56 -10.70 0.05 -3.90
CA GLU A 56 -9.40 0.57 -4.35
C GLU A 56 -9.14 0.26 -5.83
N TYR A 57 -9.59 -0.90 -6.32
CA TYR A 57 -9.39 -1.28 -7.72
C TYR A 57 -10.28 -0.51 -8.70
N GLN A 58 -11.49 -0.19 -8.29
CA GLN A 58 -12.45 0.54 -9.13
C GLN A 58 -12.16 2.02 -9.26
N GLN A 59 -11.66 2.66 -8.22
CA GLN A 59 -11.56 4.11 -7.97
C GLN A 59 -11.90 5.06 -9.12
N GLU A 60 -11.14 5.01 -10.22
CA GLU A 60 -11.25 6.02 -11.28
C GLU A 60 -11.83 5.45 -12.58
N MET A 61 -11.84 4.15 -12.75
CA MET A 61 -12.13 3.51 -14.04
C MET A 61 -13.35 2.58 -14.02
N GLY A 62 -14.02 2.46 -12.88
CA GLY A 62 -15.13 1.52 -12.72
C GLY A 62 -14.70 0.05 -12.74
N VAL A 63 -15.67 -0.85 -12.89
CA VAL A 63 -15.45 -2.30 -12.90
C VAL A 63 -14.71 -2.70 -14.16
N ARG A 64 -13.61 -3.40 -13.99
CA ARG A 64 -12.75 -3.92 -15.07
C ARG A 64 -12.22 -5.31 -14.71
N PRO A 65 -11.74 -6.09 -15.70
CA PRO A 65 -11.16 -7.41 -15.43
C PRO A 65 -10.04 -7.35 -14.40
N GLY A 66 -10.04 -8.30 -13.47
CA GLY A 66 -9.00 -8.40 -12.45
C GLY A 66 -9.06 -9.73 -11.73
N THR A 67 -7.94 -10.15 -11.17
CA THR A 67 -7.81 -11.39 -10.41
C THR A 67 -7.65 -11.06 -8.94
N PHE A 68 -8.55 -11.58 -8.09
CA PHE A 68 -8.40 -11.53 -6.64
C PHE A 68 -7.30 -12.46 -6.18
N VAL A 69 -6.38 -11.94 -5.38
CA VAL A 69 -5.29 -12.70 -4.80
C VAL A 69 -5.22 -12.44 -3.31
N ALA A 70 -5.13 -13.53 -2.53
CA ALA A 70 -4.89 -13.47 -1.10
C ALA A 70 -3.39 -13.42 -0.82
N TYR A 71 -2.98 -12.51 0.06
CA TYR A 71 -1.60 -12.35 0.50
C TYR A 71 -1.47 -12.66 1.98
N GLU A 72 -0.32 -13.18 2.34
CA GLU A 72 0.11 -13.32 3.72
C GLU A 72 1.34 -12.47 3.96
N VAL A 73 1.30 -11.65 5.00
CA VAL A 73 2.42 -10.81 5.42
C VAL A 73 2.85 -11.25 6.81
N SER A 74 4.14 -11.46 7.00
CA SER A 74 4.72 -11.83 8.29
C SER A 74 6.02 -11.07 8.57
N ASN A 75 6.44 -11.06 9.84
CA ASN A 75 7.67 -10.42 10.29
C ASN A 75 7.81 -8.93 9.91
N ALA A 76 6.71 -8.23 9.73
CA ALA A 76 6.71 -6.85 9.27
C ALA A 76 6.74 -5.85 10.44
N THR A 77 7.60 -4.85 10.37
CA THR A 77 7.61 -3.69 11.27
C THR A 77 6.73 -2.61 10.66
N ILE A 78 5.55 -2.37 11.25
CA ILE A 78 4.48 -1.54 10.69
C ILE A 78 4.17 -0.37 11.59
N VAL A 79 4.03 0.82 11.01
CA VAL A 79 3.56 2.04 11.67
C VAL A 79 2.07 2.23 11.40
N ASP A 80 1.27 2.45 12.45
CA ASP A 80 -0.18 2.67 12.29
C ASP A 80 -0.50 4.16 12.11
N LEU A 81 -0.84 4.55 10.90
CA LEU A 81 -1.27 5.91 10.58
C LEU A 81 -2.78 6.15 10.80
N ALA A 82 -3.54 5.14 11.24
CA ALA A 82 -4.87 5.35 11.77
C ALA A 82 -4.81 6.05 13.15
N ASP A 83 -3.73 5.85 13.92
CA ASP A 83 -3.50 6.57 15.17
C ASP A 83 -3.14 8.04 14.95
N ALA A 84 -3.89 8.94 15.60
CA ALA A 84 -3.72 10.39 15.42
C ALA A 84 -2.38 10.92 15.97
N ALA A 85 -1.86 10.34 17.06
CA ALA A 85 -0.58 10.77 17.63
C ALA A 85 0.58 10.37 16.70
N THR A 86 0.53 9.16 16.16
CA THR A 86 1.50 8.65 15.18
C THR A 86 1.48 9.50 13.90
N ARG A 87 0.29 9.82 13.37
CA ARG A 87 0.19 10.73 12.20
C ARG A 87 0.88 12.07 12.45
N ARG A 88 0.58 12.70 13.59
CA ARG A 88 1.20 14.00 13.94
C ARG A 88 2.71 13.91 14.06
N SER A 89 3.25 12.80 14.59
CA SER A 89 4.69 12.62 14.75
C SER A 89 5.45 12.58 13.41
N VAL A 90 4.78 12.21 12.32
CA VAL A 90 5.36 12.22 10.97
C VAL A 90 4.91 13.43 10.14
N GLY A 91 4.24 14.41 10.77
CA GLY A 91 3.84 15.66 10.14
C GLY A 91 2.59 15.57 9.27
N LEU A 92 1.72 14.57 9.50
CA LEU A 92 0.46 14.41 8.79
C LEU A 92 -0.74 14.92 9.60
N LYS A 93 -1.66 15.56 8.89
CA LYS A 93 -3.01 15.90 9.35
C LYS A 93 -4.01 14.84 8.88
N ALA A 94 -5.18 14.77 9.50
CA ALA A 94 -6.23 13.85 9.06
C ALA A 94 -6.65 14.09 7.59
N ALA A 95 -6.73 15.36 7.17
CA ALA A 95 -7.07 15.72 5.79
C ALA A 95 -6.06 15.23 4.75
N ASP A 96 -4.79 15.03 5.11
CA ASP A 96 -3.77 14.56 4.18
C ASP A 96 -3.99 13.11 3.72
N LEU A 97 -4.71 12.31 4.54
CA LEU A 97 -4.99 10.91 4.24
C LEU A 97 -5.87 10.74 2.99
N THR A 98 -6.76 11.70 2.73
CA THR A 98 -7.69 11.69 1.61
C THR A 98 -7.41 12.77 0.57
N ALA A 99 -6.39 13.62 0.80
CA ALA A 99 -6.01 14.67 -0.13
C ALA A 99 -5.77 14.13 -1.56
N PRO A 100 -6.15 14.86 -2.61
CA PRO A 100 -6.01 14.41 -4.00
C PRO A 100 -4.55 14.47 -4.45
N TRP A 101 -3.76 13.47 -4.09
CA TRP A 101 -2.32 13.46 -4.31
C TRP A 101 -1.90 13.63 -5.78
N LYS A 102 -2.68 13.10 -6.73
CA LYS A 102 -2.38 13.23 -8.16
C LYS A 102 -2.44 14.68 -8.65
N PRO A 103 -3.54 15.43 -8.45
CA PRO A 103 -3.55 16.87 -8.74
C PRO A 103 -2.42 17.62 -8.03
N ILE A 104 -2.20 17.38 -6.74
CA ILE A 104 -1.12 18.04 -5.99
C ILE A 104 0.24 17.79 -6.67
N ALA A 105 0.56 16.53 -7.00
CA ALA A 105 1.85 16.19 -7.58
C ALA A 105 1.99 16.63 -9.05
N TRP A 106 0.96 16.42 -9.88
CA TRP A 106 1.11 16.51 -11.32
C TRP A 106 0.57 17.81 -11.92
N VAL A 107 -0.43 18.44 -11.28
CA VAL A 107 -0.99 19.74 -11.73
C VAL A 107 -0.30 20.88 -11.00
N ASP A 108 -0.36 20.87 -9.66
CA ASP A 108 0.16 21.93 -8.83
C ASP A 108 1.70 21.90 -8.73
N LYS A 109 2.32 20.78 -9.10
CA LYS A 109 3.79 20.52 -8.98
C LYS A 109 4.29 20.67 -7.55
N LEU A 110 3.43 20.34 -6.58
CA LEU A 110 3.75 20.32 -5.16
C LEU A 110 3.99 18.89 -4.68
N GLU A 111 4.74 18.76 -3.61
CA GLU A 111 4.97 17.45 -3.00
C GLU A 111 3.84 17.08 -2.05
N PRO A 112 3.12 15.95 -2.27
CA PRO A 112 2.11 15.47 -1.34
C PRO A 112 2.67 15.24 0.06
N ALA A 113 1.93 15.62 1.09
CA ALA A 113 2.35 15.42 2.49
C ALA A 113 2.59 13.94 2.81
N THR A 114 1.85 13.04 2.18
CA THR A 114 2.00 11.59 2.31
C THR A 114 3.33 11.05 1.79
N TRP A 115 3.93 11.68 0.77
CA TRP A 115 5.25 11.32 0.28
C TRP A 115 6.34 11.65 1.29
N ARG A 116 6.30 12.87 1.87
CA ARG A 116 7.24 13.26 2.94
C ARG A 116 7.13 12.36 4.17
N ALA A 117 5.90 11.96 4.51
CA ALA A 117 5.69 11.03 5.62
C ALA A 117 6.25 9.64 5.31
N ALA A 118 5.98 9.11 4.10
CA ALA A 118 6.52 7.82 3.66
C ALA A 118 8.06 7.79 3.71
N ASP A 119 8.73 8.84 3.25
CA ASP A 119 10.20 8.92 3.30
C ASP A 119 10.74 8.85 4.73
N ARG A 120 10.05 9.48 5.70
CA ARG A 120 10.43 9.41 7.12
C ARG A 120 10.22 8.01 7.70
N LEU A 121 9.16 7.33 7.26
CA LEU A 121 8.80 6.00 7.73
C LEU A 121 9.71 4.91 7.16
N LEU A 122 10.18 5.07 5.92
CA LEU A 122 11.11 4.15 5.27
C LEU A 122 12.38 3.84 6.07
N ALA A 123 12.86 4.81 6.85
CA ALA A 123 14.06 4.63 7.65
C ALA A 123 13.83 3.72 8.87
N ALA A 124 12.60 3.56 9.34
CA ALA A 124 12.30 2.92 10.63
C ALA A 124 11.28 1.78 10.55
N SER A 125 10.69 1.52 9.37
CA SER A 125 9.64 0.50 9.21
C SER A 125 9.68 -0.15 7.84
N ASP A 126 9.05 -1.31 7.72
CA ASP A 126 8.86 -1.97 6.43
C ASP A 126 7.66 -1.38 5.68
N GLY A 127 6.73 -0.79 6.42
CA GLY A 127 5.52 -0.22 5.86
C GLY A 127 4.64 0.48 6.88
N ALA A 128 3.45 0.86 6.44
CA ALA A 128 2.45 1.50 7.27
C ALA A 128 1.04 0.94 7.03
N ARG A 129 0.25 0.87 8.09
CA ARG A 129 -1.21 0.71 8.02
C ARG A 129 -1.83 2.09 7.81
N VAL A 130 -2.57 2.25 6.73
CA VAL A 130 -3.16 3.52 6.33
C VAL A 130 -4.66 3.37 6.09
N PRO A 131 -5.51 4.29 6.56
CA PRO A 131 -6.93 4.26 6.21
C PRO A 131 -7.13 4.30 4.70
N SER A 132 -8.09 3.54 4.20
CA SER A 132 -8.46 3.58 2.78
C SER A 132 -9.16 4.90 2.46
N ALA A 133 -8.76 5.52 1.36
CA ALA A 133 -9.46 6.69 0.83
C ALA A 133 -10.67 6.29 -0.04
N ALA A 134 -10.74 5.04 -0.49
CA ALA A 134 -11.78 4.52 -1.35
C ALA A 134 -12.92 3.85 -0.60
N TRP A 135 -12.65 3.30 0.60
CA TRP A 135 -13.63 2.55 1.38
C TRP A 135 -13.62 2.97 2.84
N PRO A 136 -14.68 3.65 3.35
CA PRO A 136 -14.78 4.06 4.74
C PRO A 136 -14.70 2.87 5.69
N GLY A 137 -13.83 2.95 6.70
CA GLY A 137 -13.59 1.88 7.66
C GLY A 137 -12.56 0.83 7.22
N GLY A 138 -12.26 0.74 5.93
CA GLY A 138 -11.19 -0.10 5.41
C GLY A 138 -9.81 0.52 5.62
N PHE A 139 -8.77 -0.31 5.46
CA PHE A 139 -7.39 0.16 5.46
C PHE A 139 -6.55 -0.61 4.45
N ASN A 140 -5.43 -0.03 4.08
CA ASN A 140 -4.39 -0.68 3.30
C ASN A 140 -3.15 -0.86 4.17
N LEU A 141 -2.47 -1.99 4.01
CA LEU A 141 -1.08 -2.10 4.35
C LEU A 141 -0.27 -1.63 3.14
N VAL A 142 0.58 -0.64 3.31
CA VAL A 142 1.55 -0.21 2.30
C VAL A 142 2.91 -0.69 2.74
N LEU A 143 3.56 -1.52 1.93
CA LEU A 143 4.91 -1.99 2.17
C LEU A 143 5.87 -1.33 1.17
N TRP A 144 6.99 -0.82 1.66
CA TRP A 144 8.09 -0.26 0.88
C TRP A 144 9.29 -1.19 0.81
N ARG A 145 9.37 -2.14 1.76
CA ARG A 145 10.39 -3.19 1.81
C ARG A 145 9.73 -4.53 2.13
N TRP A 146 10.01 -5.53 1.33
CA TRP A 146 9.55 -6.92 1.55
C TRP A 146 10.48 -7.91 0.89
N ASN A 147 10.51 -9.13 1.39
CA ASN A 147 11.27 -10.27 0.88
C ASN A 147 12.79 -10.01 0.70
N GLN A 148 13.33 -9.12 1.53
CA GLN A 148 14.76 -8.89 1.68
C GLN A 148 15.33 -9.75 2.81
N ALA A 149 16.65 -9.68 3.07
CA ALA A 149 17.32 -10.52 4.08
C ALA A 149 16.63 -10.44 5.45
N ASP A 150 16.30 -9.24 5.91
CA ASP A 150 15.58 -8.98 7.16
C ASP A 150 14.29 -8.20 6.90
N GLY A 151 13.25 -8.38 7.75
CA GLY A 151 12.02 -7.62 7.71
C GLY A 151 10.84 -8.39 7.14
N ALA A 152 9.93 -7.65 6.51
CA ALA A 152 8.66 -8.18 6.04
C ALA A 152 8.82 -9.33 5.03
N ARG A 153 8.05 -10.39 5.26
CA ARG A 153 7.88 -11.51 4.32
C ARG A 153 6.48 -11.44 3.74
N VAL A 154 6.40 -11.51 2.43
CA VAL A 154 5.14 -11.50 1.71
C VAL A 154 5.08 -12.72 0.80
N SER A 155 4.00 -13.46 0.91
CA SER A 155 3.65 -14.54 -0.01
C SER A 155 2.20 -14.33 -0.50
N PHE A 156 1.82 -15.03 -1.55
CA PHE A 156 0.45 -15.06 -2.06
C PHE A 156 -0.01 -16.49 -2.22
N HIS A 157 -1.33 -16.67 -2.18
CA HIS A 157 -1.96 -17.98 -2.28
C HIS A 157 -2.32 -18.27 -3.74
N ASP A 158 -1.60 -19.20 -4.33
CA ASP A 158 -1.80 -19.67 -5.71
C ASP A 158 -1.44 -21.17 -5.80
N PRO A 159 -2.30 -22.05 -5.24
CA PRO A 159 -2.00 -23.48 -5.10
C PRO A 159 -1.96 -24.23 -6.43
N LEU A 160 -2.58 -23.69 -7.47
CA LEU A 160 -2.62 -24.29 -8.81
C LEU A 160 -1.66 -23.64 -9.79
N ASN A 161 -0.90 -22.64 -9.35
CA ASN A 161 0.02 -21.88 -10.19
C ASN A 161 -0.66 -21.17 -11.37
N ASP A 162 -1.87 -20.65 -11.15
CA ASP A 162 -2.69 -19.96 -12.15
C ASP A 162 -2.14 -18.57 -12.52
N LEU A 163 -1.29 -17.99 -11.65
CA LEU A 163 -0.66 -16.68 -11.84
C LEU A 163 0.74 -16.76 -12.47
N ALA A 164 1.22 -17.95 -12.79
CA ALA A 164 2.47 -18.13 -13.49
C ALA A 164 2.40 -17.50 -14.89
N PRO A 165 3.46 -16.86 -15.40
CA PRO A 165 3.51 -16.30 -16.73
C PRO A 165 3.51 -17.39 -17.81
#